data_6ced1aeaa77364fd887b60d3cd00123e
#
_entry.id   6ced1aeaa77364fd887b60d3cd00123e
#
_cell.length_a   1.000
_cell.length_b   1.000
_cell.length_c   1.000
_cell.angle_alpha   90.00
_cell.angle_beta   90.00
_cell.angle_gamma   90.00
#
_symmetry.space_group_name_H-M   'P 1'
#
loop_
_entity.id
_entity.type
_entity.pdbx_description
1 polymer ?
#
loop_
_entity_poly.entity_id
_entity_poly.type
_entity_poly.pdbx_seq_one_letter_code
_entity_poly.pdbx_strand_id
1 'polypeptide(L)'
;MAIITSRTNKNGRITFIYDRCNSCGLCVNVCKDFSLIMEDNKPVVSSHPLFGCIACGQCMAVCPNKAIDISGREMSVDDLIDLSGMKNKTSYDQFKNLIVGRRSIRDFKEQKIEEELIDQIIEAAVSAPMGLPPSDVHLVVLKGKDKVREFSFDVLDYFRKISWVFSDRMIWIWWLAGNETYKLMKSFAQPLVRFLAETKDKGENYLLYDAPLAMYFTASPYSDPADPYIAATYAMLAAESLGLGSCMIGSVHPTIQYGAGKLKRKWNIPYKSPSGIVVIFGYPKYRFKSGIKRSFANVTYFAN
;
A
#
# COMPACT_ATOMS: atom_id res chain seq x y z
N MET A 1 11.92 -21.84 12.72
CA MET A 1 11.39 -21.87 11.31
C MET A 1 11.26 -20.42 10.86
N ALA A 2 11.70 -20.04 9.65
CA ALA A 2 11.61 -18.65 9.20
C ALA A 2 10.18 -18.24 8.84
N ILE A 3 9.79 -16.99 9.11
CA ILE A 3 8.53 -16.44 8.58
C ILE A 3 8.63 -16.29 7.07
N ILE A 4 7.64 -16.85 6.36
CA ILE A 4 7.60 -16.90 4.90
C ILE A 4 6.98 -15.61 4.35
N THR A 5 7.61 -15.04 3.32
CA THR A 5 7.03 -14.04 2.42
C THR A 5 7.01 -14.59 1.00
N SER A 6 6.43 -13.91 0.02
CA SER A 6 6.52 -14.35 -1.38
C SER A 6 7.95 -14.28 -1.93
N ARG A 7 8.82 -13.51 -1.27
CA ARG A 7 10.19 -13.20 -1.71
C ARG A 7 11.26 -14.05 -1.01
N THR A 8 10.95 -14.60 0.19
CA THR A 8 11.92 -15.40 0.95
C THR A 8 11.26 -16.30 1.99
N ASN A 9 11.93 -17.42 2.29
CA ASN A 9 11.58 -18.35 3.35
C ASN A 9 12.75 -18.60 4.32
N LYS A 10 13.78 -17.72 4.29
CA LYS A 10 14.98 -17.82 5.13
C LYS A 10 15.00 -16.71 6.18
N ASN A 11 15.70 -16.96 7.28
CA ASN A 11 15.98 -15.93 8.28
C ASN A 11 17.10 -14.99 7.78
N GLY A 12 17.09 -13.75 8.29
CA GLY A 12 18.22 -12.85 8.17
C GLY A 12 19.42 -13.37 8.95
N ARG A 13 20.61 -13.00 8.51
CA ARG A 13 21.89 -13.27 9.19
C ARG A 13 22.27 -12.06 10.02
N ILE A 14 22.63 -12.29 11.26
CA ILE A 14 23.13 -11.27 12.20
C ILE A 14 24.64 -11.43 12.31
N THR A 15 25.38 -10.34 12.15
CA THR A 15 26.83 -10.31 12.32
C THR A 15 27.22 -9.16 13.25
N PHE A 16 28.08 -9.43 14.24
CA PHE A 16 28.59 -8.41 15.17
C PHE A 16 29.99 -7.99 14.80
N ILE A 17 30.26 -6.69 14.92
CA ILE A 17 31.58 -6.09 14.82
C ILE A 17 31.99 -5.68 16.25
N TYR A 18 32.45 -6.64 17.02
CA TYR A 18 32.69 -6.47 18.46
C TYR A 18 33.68 -5.36 18.79
N ASP A 19 34.68 -5.07 17.93
CA ASP A 19 35.62 -3.98 18.10
C ASP A 19 34.97 -2.59 18.12
N ARG A 20 33.78 -2.47 17.55
CA ARG A 20 32.98 -1.25 17.56
C ARG A 20 31.91 -1.26 18.66
N CYS A 21 31.67 -2.41 19.30
CA CYS A 21 30.58 -2.59 20.25
C CYS A 21 30.95 -2.04 21.62
N ASN A 22 30.14 -1.08 22.13
CA ASN A 22 30.26 -0.55 23.48
C ASN A 22 29.37 -1.23 24.51
N SER A 23 28.74 -2.35 24.16
CA SER A 23 27.86 -3.15 25.03
C SER A 23 26.65 -2.42 25.60
N CYS A 24 26.12 -1.41 24.90
CA CYS A 24 25.01 -0.59 25.37
C CYS A 24 23.65 -1.32 25.39
N GLY A 25 23.51 -2.50 24.80
CA GLY A 25 22.30 -3.33 24.80
C GLY A 25 21.13 -2.81 23.91
N LEU A 26 21.27 -1.67 23.21
CA LEU A 26 20.18 -1.09 22.41
C LEU A 26 19.65 -2.05 21.35
N CYS A 27 20.53 -2.78 20.66
CA CYS A 27 20.16 -3.75 19.64
C CYS A 27 19.31 -4.90 20.21
N VAL A 28 19.59 -5.34 21.45
CA VAL A 28 18.81 -6.36 22.16
C VAL A 28 17.45 -5.79 22.55
N ASN A 29 17.42 -4.56 23.10
CA ASN A 29 16.18 -3.93 23.57
C ASN A 29 15.15 -3.70 22.47
N VAL A 30 15.59 -3.40 21.23
CA VAL A 30 14.67 -3.18 20.10
C VAL A 30 14.22 -4.48 19.40
N CYS A 31 14.93 -5.60 19.62
CA CYS A 31 14.62 -6.88 18.99
C CYS A 31 13.48 -7.59 19.72
N LYS A 32 12.25 -7.43 19.21
CA LYS A 32 11.05 -8.04 19.83
C LYS A 32 10.80 -9.49 19.42
N ASP A 33 11.64 -10.03 18.54
CA ASP A 33 11.69 -11.47 18.20
C ASP A 33 12.57 -12.26 19.16
N PHE A 34 13.30 -11.59 20.06
CA PHE A 34 14.30 -12.19 20.94
C PHE A 34 15.41 -12.95 20.20
N SER A 35 15.68 -12.58 18.97
CA SER A 35 16.82 -13.08 18.20
C SER A 35 18.17 -12.60 18.76
N LEU A 36 18.17 -11.60 19.65
CA LEU A 36 19.33 -11.03 20.30
C LEU A 36 19.14 -11.05 21.82
N ILE A 37 20.19 -11.47 22.53
CA ILE A 37 20.28 -11.47 23.99
C ILE A 37 21.61 -10.89 24.45
N MET A 38 21.74 -10.53 25.72
CA MET A 38 23.01 -10.16 26.34
C MET A 38 23.59 -11.37 27.07
N GLU A 39 24.83 -11.76 26.75
CA GLU A 39 25.60 -12.75 27.48
C GLU A 39 27.01 -12.17 27.76
N ASP A 40 27.51 -12.34 28.96
CA ASP A 40 28.84 -11.83 29.39
C ASP A 40 29.08 -10.37 28.96
N ASN A 41 28.07 -9.54 29.15
CA ASN A 41 28.05 -8.11 28.81
C ASN A 41 28.28 -7.82 27.30
N LYS A 42 27.96 -8.78 26.42
CA LYS A 42 27.99 -8.63 24.97
C LYS A 42 26.66 -9.07 24.33
N PRO A 43 26.22 -8.41 23.24
CA PRO A 43 25.07 -8.90 22.50
C PRO A 43 25.46 -10.14 21.69
N VAL A 44 24.65 -11.18 21.76
CA VAL A 44 24.81 -12.43 20.98
C VAL A 44 23.52 -12.83 20.32
N VAL A 45 23.61 -13.73 19.34
CA VAL A 45 22.43 -14.32 18.70
C VAL A 45 21.82 -15.35 19.64
N SER A 46 20.53 -15.21 19.94
CA SER A 46 19.78 -16.13 20.78
C SER A 46 19.62 -17.50 20.11
N SER A 47 19.76 -18.56 20.90
CA SER A 47 19.40 -19.93 20.49
C SER A 47 17.90 -20.19 20.48
N HIS A 48 17.11 -19.31 21.11
CA HIS A 48 15.66 -19.47 21.29
C HIS A 48 14.88 -18.23 20.86
N PRO A 49 15.00 -17.79 19.58
CA PRO A 49 14.19 -16.70 19.06
C PRO A 49 12.73 -17.14 18.90
N LEU A 50 11.81 -16.19 18.85
CA LEU A 50 10.39 -16.49 18.62
C LEU A 50 10.18 -17.05 17.19
N PHE A 51 10.67 -16.35 16.18
CA PHE A 51 10.56 -16.73 14.77
C PHE A 51 11.92 -16.80 14.05
N GLY A 52 12.93 -16.19 14.61
CA GLY A 52 14.22 -15.93 13.99
C GLY A 52 14.25 -14.61 13.23
N CYS A 53 15.45 -14.10 12.98
CA CYS A 53 15.64 -12.76 12.43
C CYS A 53 14.85 -12.54 11.13
N ILE A 54 13.89 -11.61 11.16
CA ILE A 54 13.09 -11.21 10.00
C ILE A 54 13.77 -10.11 9.15
N ALA A 55 15.01 -9.73 9.48
CA ALA A 55 15.78 -8.68 8.82
C ALA A 55 15.03 -7.32 8.77
N CYS A 56 14.40 -6.91 9.88
CA CYS A 56 13.73 -5.62 9.95
C CYS A 56 14.69 -4.42 10.07
N GLY A 57 15.98 -4.63 10.27
CA GLY A 57 17.01 -3.58 10.33
C GLY A 57 17.03 -2.74 11.61
N GLN A 58 16.09 -2.89 12.54
CA GLN A 58 15.94 -2.02 13.72
C GLN A 58 17.20 -2.00 14.62
N CYS A 59 17.85 -3.17 14.78
CA CYS A 59 19.08 -3.27 15.57
C CYS A 59 20.27 -2.57 14.90
N MET A 60 20.35 -2.56 13.57
CA MET A 60 21.33 -1.76 12.82
C MET A 60 21.04 -0.26 12.97
N ALA A 61 19.78 0.13 12.75
CA ALA A 61 19.36 1.52 12.76
C ALA A 61 19.54 2.21 14.12
N VAL A 62 19.43 1.47 15.23
CA VAL A 62 19.59 2.02 16.58
C VAL A 62 21.04 2.02 17.06
N CYS A 63 21.96 1.29 16.41
CA CYS A 63 23.33 1.13 16.87
C CYS A 63 24.17 2.40 16.62
N PRO A 64 24.60 3.14 17.66
CA PRO A 64 25.36 4.38 17.47
C PRO A 64 26.73 4.16 16.84
N ASN A 65 27.30 2.96 17.05
CA ASN A 65 28.65 2.62 16.60
C ASN A 65 28.65 1.75 15.33
N LYS A 66 27.48 1.49 14.72
CA LYS A 66 27.37 0.59 13.57
C LYS A 66 28.09 -0.75 13.80
N ALA A 67 27.86 -1.34 14.97
CA ALA A 67 28.54 -2.55 15.47
C ALA A 67 27.76 -3.84 15.19
N ILE A 68 26.64 -3.77 14.46
CA ILE A 68 25.80 -4.92 14.11
C ILE A 68 25.33 -4.77 12.66
N ASP A 69 25.49 -5.83 11.89
CA ASP A 69 25.06 -5.92 10.51
C ASP A 69 23.99 -6.99 10.36
N ILE A 70 22.96 -6.69 9.59
CA ILE A 70 21.93 -7.64 9.18
C ILE A 70 22.01 -7.81 7.67
N SER A 71 22.00 -9.07 7.23
CA SER A 71 21.98 -9.39 5.80
C SER A 71 20.98 -10.51 5.50
N GLY A 72 20.64 -10.66 4.22
CA GLY A 72 19.62 -11.61 3.78
C GLY A 72 18.20 -11.03 3.90
N ARG A 73 17.21 -11.72 3.35
CA ARG A 73 15.84 -11.21 3.22
C ARG A 73 15.81 -9.83 2.52
N GLU A 74 16.69 -9.64 1.52
CA GLU A 74 16.84 -8.38 0.78
C GLU A 74 17.20 -7.17 1.68
N MET A 75 17.84 -7.40 2.80
CA MET A 75 18.37 -6.38 3.71
C MET A 75 19.90 -6.43 3.70
N SER A 76 20.52 -5.27 3.70
CA SER A 76 21.96 -5.08 3.85
C SER A 76 22.27 -3.82 4.66
N VAL A 77 23.54 -3.60 4.97
CA VAL A 77 24.01 -2.38 5.65
C VAL A 77 23.84 -1.13 4.81
N ASP A 78 23.80 -1.29 3.47
CA ASP A 78 23.64 -0.18 2.51
C ASP A 78 22.19 0.36 2.48
N ASP A 79 21.26 -0.36 3.10
CA ASP A 79 19.85 0.08 3.20
C ASP A 79 19.63 1.06 4.36
N LEU A 80 20.66 1.37 5.14
CA LEU A 80 20.57 2.37 6.22
C LEU A 80 20.66 3.79 5.68
N ILE A 81 19.64 4.59 5.97
CA ILE A 81 19.62 6.02 5.64
C ILE A 81 20.03 6.83 6.87
N ASP A 82 21.04 7.69 6.72
CA ASP A 82 21.47 8.59 7.80
C ASP A 82 20.44 9.68 8.05
N LEU A 83 19.86 9.67 9.25
CA LEU A 83 18.87 10.65 9.69
C LEU A 83 19.49 11.92 10.29
N SER A 84 20.80 11.94 10.56
CA SER A 84 21.49 13.07 11.22
C SER A 84 21.46 14.36 10.37
N GLY A 85 21.41 14.22 9.04
CA GLY A 85 21.29 15.32 8.08
C GLY A 85 19.87 15.87 7.89
N MET A 86 18.84 15.17 8.38
CA MET A 86 17.46 15.57 8.22
C MET A 86 17.05 16.66 9.24
N LYS A 87 17.51 17.88 9.03
CA LYS A 87 17.29 19.02 9.95
C LYS A 87 15.85 19.57 9.92
N ASN A 88 15.15 19.39 8.80
CA ASN A 88 13.84 20.01 8.59
C ASN A 88 12.72 18.97 8.78
N LYS A 89 12.34 18.71 10.02
CA LYS A 89 11.12 17.95 10.30
C LYS A 89 9.89 18.81 9.99
N THR A 90 8.93 18.24 9.26
CA THR A 90 7.63 18.88 9.03
C THR A 90 6.93 19.16 10.35
N SER A 91 6.46 20.40 10.57
CA SER A 91 5.66 20.75 11.73
C SER A 91 4.28 20.08 11.65
N TYR A 92 3.61 19.92 12.81
CA TYR A 92 2.25 19.37 12.83
C TYR A 92 1.29 20.20 11.97
N ASP A 93 1.40 21.53 11.97
CA ASP A 93 0.51 22.40 11.19
C ASP A 93 0.72 22.24 9.68
N GLN A 94 1.96 22.09 9.22
CA GLN A 94 2.27 21.81 7.82
C GLN A 94 1.69 20.44 7.42
N PHE A 95 1.90 19.43 8.22
CA PHE A 95 1.35 18.09 7.99
C PHE A 95 -0.19 18.11 8.00
N LYS A 96 -0.80 18.78 8.98
CA LYS A 96 -2.25 18.95 9.08
C LYS A 96 -2.83 19.64 7.84
N ASN A 97 -2.19 20.69 7.36
CA ASN A 97 -2.61 21.39 6.13
C ASN A 97 -2.59 20.46 4.91
N LEU A 98 -1.54 19.64 4.78
CA LEU A 98 -1.43 18.65 3.72
C LEU A 98 -2.61 17.66 3.74
N ILE A 99 -2.87 17.03 4.90
CA ILE A 99 -3.91 15.99 5.00
C ILE A 99 -5.33 16.55 4.90
N VAL A 100 -5.58 17.76 5.38
CA VAL A 100 -6.90 18.41 5.31
C VAL A 100 -7.15 18.97 3.89
N GLY A 101 -6.09 19.45 3.22
CA GLY A 101 -6.15 19.95 1.84
C GLY A 101 -6.44 18.85 0.82
N ARG A 102 -5.91 17.65 1.04
CA ARG A 102 -6.06 16.53 0.11
C ARG A 102 -7.53 16.15 -0.13
N ARG A 103 -7.89 16.05 -1.41
CA ARG A 103 -9.24 15.67 -1.86
C ARG A 103 -9.17 14.49 -2.83
N SER A 104 -10.29 13.79 -3.00
CA SER A 104 -10.45 12.78 -4.05
C SER A 104 -10.68 13.48 -5.38
N ILE A 105 -9.63 13.61 -6.18
CA ILE A 105 -9.64 14.26 -7.49
C ILE A 105 -9.96 13.21 -8.55
N ARG A 106 -10.90 13.55 -9.44
CA ARG A 106 -11.35 12.69 -10.56
C ARG A 106 -11.38 13.44 -11.90
N ASP A 107 -11.11 14.75 -11.86
CA ASP A 107 -11.02 15.60 -13.04
C ASP A 107 -9.58 16.12 -13.15
N PHE A 108 -8.90 15.72 -14.20
CA PHE A 108 -7.50 16.03 -14.43
C PHE A 108 -7.30 16.92 -15.65
N LYS A 109 -6.21 17.69 -15.65
CA LYS A 109 -5.75 18.39 -16.84
C LYS A 109 -5.19 17.39 -17.85
N GLU A 110 -5.23 17.75 -19.12
CA GLU A 110 -4.59 17.01 -20.23
C GLU A 110 -3.05 17.24 -20.21
N GLN A 111 -2.43 16.87 -19.09
CA GLN A 111 -1.00 17.06 -18.86
C GLN A 111 -0.41 15.74 -18.36
N LYS A 112 0.69 15.31 -18.96
CA LYS A 112 1.47 14.17 -18.48
C LYS A 112 2.11 14.53 -17.14
N ILE A 113 2.29 13.53 -16.29
CA ILE A 113 3.09 13.65 -15.07
C ILE A 113 4.53 13.34 -15.44
N GLU A 114 5.46 14.14 -15.00
CA GLU A 114 6.89 13.98 -15.17
C GLU A 114 7.36 12.70 -14.48
N GLU A 115 8.30 11.98 -15.10
CA GLU A 115 8.83 10.71 -14.56
C GLU A 115 9.42 10.88 -13.16
N GLU A 116 10.12 11.97 -12.91
CA GLU A 116 10.68 12.30 -11.60
C GLU A 116 9.62 12.37 -10.50
N LEU A 117 8.46 12.95 -10.79
CA LEU A 117 7.35 13.01 -9.81
C LEU A 117 6.75 11.62 -9.57
N ILE A 118 6.70 10.77 -10.59
CA ILE A 118 6.24 9.38 -10.45
C ILE A 118 7.20 8.61 -9.55
N ASP A 119 8.50 8.77 -9.75
CA ASP A 119 9.54 8.11 -8.95
C ASP A 119 9.51 8.59 -7.49
N GLN A 120 9.33 9.88 -7.23
CA GLN A 120 9.16 10.44 -5.89
C GLN A 120 7.91 9.90 -5.18
N ILE A 121 6.81 9.71 -5.90
CA ILE A 121 5.60 9.08 -5.34
C ILE A 121 5.88 7.62 -4.94
N ILE A 122 6.62 6.88 -5.79
CA ILE A 122 6.98 5.48 -5.52
C ILE A 122 7.94 5.40 -4.33
N GLU A 123 8.95 6.27 -4.26
CA GLU A 123 9.90 6.36 -3.15
C GLU A 123 9.20 6.60 -1.82
N ALA A 124 8.25 7.54 -1.80
CA ALA A 124 7.44 7.79 -0.61
C ALA A 124 6.59 6.57 -0.23
N ALA A 125 6.00 5.88 -1.20
CA ALA A 125 5.19 4.69 -0.97
C ALA A 125 6.01 3.52 -0.40
N VAL A 126 7.26 3.35 -0.85
CA VAL A 126 8.19 2.33 -0.32
C VAL A 126 8.53 2.57 1.14
N SER A 127 8.51 3.83 1.60
CA SER A 127 8.77 4.20 3.01
C SER A 127 7.60 3.86 3.96
N ALA A 128 6.49 3.33 3.45
CA ALA A 128 5.34 2.94 4.26
C ALA A 128 5.71 1.79 5.21
N PRO A 129 5.21 1.80 6.46
CA PRO A 129 5.38 0.67 7.36
C PRO A 129 4.72 -0.58 6.77
N MET A 130 5.36 -1.72 6.96
CA MET A 130 4.92 -3.02 6.49
C MET A 130 4.83 -4.02 7.65
N GLY A 131 3.96 -5.02 7.52
CA GLY A 131 3.81 -6.05 8.54
C GLY A 131 5.07 -6.92 8.69
N LEU A 132 5.66 -7.34 7.58
CA LEU A 132 6.85 -8.20 7.54
C LEU A 132 7.80 -7.79 6.42
N PRO A 133 9.12 -7.64 6.70
CA PRO A 133 10.14 -7.44 5.68
C PRO A 133 10.56 -8.78 5.02
N PRO A 134 10.98 -8.75 3.74
CA PRO A 134 10.83 -7.62 2.83
C PRO A 134 9.37 -7.39 2.46
N SER A 135 9.03 -6.16 2.06
CA SER A 135 7.65 -5.83 1.64
C SER A 135 7.16 -6.76 0.53
N ASP A 136 5.96 -7.29 0.71
CA ASP A 136 5.26 -8.09 -0.29
C ASP A 136 4.22 -7.27 -1.09
N VAL A 137 4.27 -5.95 -0.98
CA VAL A 137 3.45 -5.07 -1.82
C VAL A 137 4.02 -5.07 -3.23
N HIS A 138 3.18 -5.43 -4.18
CA HIS A 138 3.47 -5.38 -5.60
C HIS A 138 2.77 -4.19 -6.22
N LEU A 139 3.49 -3.40 -7.00
CA LEU A 139 3.00 -2.19 -7.63
C LEU A 139 2.94 -2.35 -9.15
N VAL A 140 1.75 -2.14 -9.74
CA VAL A 140 1.57 -1.99 -11.19
C VAL A 140 1.38 -0.52 -11.49
N VAL A 141 2.27 0.05 -12.31
CA VAL A 141 2.23 1.46 -12.70
C VAL A 141 1.73 1.57 -14.14
N LEU A 142 0.65 2.30 -14.33
CA LEU A 142 0.00 2.54 -15.63
C LEU A 142 0.24 3.99 -16.02
N LYS A 143 1.20 4.23 -16.92
CA LYS A 143 1.61 5.56 -17.36
C LYS A 143 0.88 5.96 -18.65
N GLY A 144 0.27 7.12 -18.61
CA GLY A 144 -0.46 7.70 -19.74
C GLY A 144 -1.93 7.30 -19.79
N LYS A 145 -2.75 8.24 -20.26
CA LYS A 145 -4.21 8.12 -20.35
C LYS A 145 -4.65 6.85 -21.11
N ASP A 146 -3.95 6.52 -22.18
CA ASP A 146 -4.30 5.35 -23.02
C ASP A 146 -4.12 4.04 -22.26
N LYS A 147 -3.02 3.89 -21.50
CA LYS A 147 -2.77 2.68 -20.70
C LYS A 147 -3.74 2.57 -19.54
N VAL A 148 -4.05 3.67 -18.88
CA VAL A 148 -5.06 3.72 -17.81
C VAL A 148 -6.43 3.35 -18.36
N ARG A 149 -6.79 3.86 -19.54
CA ARG A 149 -8.05 3.56 -20.21
C ARG A 149 -8.13 2.10 -20.66
N GLU A 150 -7.06 1.55 -21.25
CA GLU A 150 -6.97 0.15 -21.63
C GLU A 150 -7.21 -0.77 -20.42
N PHE A 151 -6.52 -0.53 -19.31
CA PHE A 151 -6.71 -1.29 -18.08
C PHE A 151 -8.14 -1.16 -17.53
N SER A 152 -8.67 0.06 -17.51
CA SER A 152 -10.04 0.33 -17.09
C SER A 152 -11.04 -0.47 -17.90
N PHE A 153 -10.91 -0.48 -19.21
CA PHE A 153 -11.84 -1.18 -20.11
C PHE A 153 -11.72 -2.71 -20.01
N ASP A 154 -10.54 -3.24 -19.76
CA ASP A 154 -10.36 -4.66 -19.44
C ASP A 154 -11.09 -5.06 -18.14
N VAL A 155 -11.06 -4.19 -17.12
CA VAL A 155 -11.81 -4.39 -15.87
C VAL A 155 -13.32 -4.32 -16.13
N LEU A 156 -13.78 -3.36 -16.93
CA LEU A 156 -15.20 -3.20 -17.29
C LEU A 156 -15.72 -4.39 -18.11
N ASP A 157 -14.91 -5.01 -18.96
CA ASP A 157 -15.26 -6.25 -19.66
C ASP A 157 -15.53 -7.41 -18.70
N TYR A 158 -14.79 -7.47 -17.61
CA TYR A 158 -15.06 -8.46 -16.58
C TYR A 158 -16.36 -8.14 -15.83
N PHE A 159 -16.60 -6.89 -15.45
CA PHE A 159 -17.87 -6.47 -14.85
C PHE A 159 -19.05 -6.84 -15.74
N ARG A 160 -18.93 -6.64 -17.04
CA ARG A 160 -19.96 -7.00 -18.01
C ARG A 160 -20.25 -8.50 -17.99
N LYS A 161 -19.24 -9.35 -17.89
CA LYS A 161 -19.41 -10.82 -17.80
C LYS A 161 -20.16 -11.26 -16.57
N ILE A 162 -19.97 -10.57 -15.44
CA ILE A 162 -20.62 -10.91 -14.16
C ILE A 162 -21.86 -10.08 -13.87
N SER A 163 -22.23 -9.15 -14.75
CA SER A 163 -23.36 -8.23 -14.53
C SER A 163 -24.71 -8.96 -14.31
N TRP A 164 -24.86 -10.17 -14.86
CA TRP A 164 -26.05 -11.00 -14.65
C TRP A 164 -26.29 -11.34 -13.18
N VAL A 165 -25.24 -11.48 -12.34
CA VAL A 165 -25.34 -11.72 -10.88
C VAL A 165 -25.97 -10.51 -10.16
N PHE A 166 -25.83 -9.30 -10.74
CA PHE A 166 -26.39 -8.04 -10.24
C PHE A 166 -27.71 -7.65 -10.95
N SER A 167 -28.26 -8.55 -11.77
CA SER A 167 -29.58 -8.31 -12.40
C SER A 167 -30.72 -8.35 -11.38
N ASP A 168 -31.86 -7.75 -11.70
CA ASP A 168 -33.05 -7.75 -10.83
C ASP A 168 -33.53 -9.17 -10.50
N ARG A 169 -33.26 -10.13 -11.42
CA ARG A 169 -33.62 -11.53 -11.23
C ARG A 169 -32.70 -12.27 -10.25
N MET A 170 -31.46 -11.85 -10.15
CA MET A 170 -30.42 -12.59 -9.40
C MET A 170 -29.96 -11.88 -8.13
N ILE A 171 -30.26 -10.61 -7.97
CA ILE A 171 -29.75 -9.80 -6.83
C ILE A 171 -30.13 -10.39 -5.47
N TRP A 172 -31.22 -11.12 -5.38
CA TRP A 172 -31.67 -11.75 -4.14
C TRP A 172 -30.71 -12.83 -3.61
N ILE A 173 -29.87 -13.42 -4.47
CA ILE A 173 -28.91 -14.47 -4.06
C ILE A 173 -27.95 -13.96 -2.99
N TRP A 174 -27.67 -12.65 -2.99
CA TRP A 174 -26.81 -12.02 -2.00
C TRP A 174 -27.40 -12.00 -0.59
N TRP A 175 -28.70 -12.28 -0.46
CA TRP A 175 -29.33 -12.49 0.84
C TRP A 175 -28.78 -13.73 1.56
N LEU A 176 -28.31 -14.75 0.84
CA LEU A 176 -27.66 -15.93 1.39
C LEU A 176 -26.34 -15.61 2.10
N ALA A 177 -25.70 -14.48 1.75
CA ALA A 177 -24.49 -13.97 2.40
C ALA A 177 -24.80 -12.97 3.54
N GLY A 178 -26.10 -12.85 3.91
CA GLY A 178 -26.58 -11.98 4.97
C GLY A 178 -27.31 -10.73 4.47
N ASN A 179 -28.24 -10.25 5.30
CA ASN A 179 -29.12 -9.12 4.94
C ASN A 179 -28.34 -7.82 4.64
N GLU A 180 -27.27 -7.53 5.40
CA GLU A 180 -26.46 -6.33 5.16
C GLU A 180 -25.69 -6.42 3.84
N THR A 181 -25.19 -7.60 3.48
CA THR A 181 -24.57 -7.86 2.18
C THR A 181 -25.57 -7.64 1.05
N TYR A 182 -26.78 -8.18 1.18
CA TYR A 182 -27.85 -7.95 0.19
C TYR A 182 -28.16 -6.46 0.00
N LYS A 183 -28.33 -5.72 1.10
CA LYS A 183 -28.60 -4.28 1.05
C LYS A 183 -27.47 -3.53 0.33
N LEU A 184 -26.22 -3.85 0.67
CA LEU A 184 -25.03 -3.26 0.02
C LEU A 184 -24.98 -3.58 -1.48
N MET A 185 -25.18 -4.83 -1.84
CA MET A 185 -25.18 -5.26 -3.26
C MET A 185 -26.28 -4.59 -4.06
N LYS A 186 -27.49 -4.48 -3.50
CA LYS A 186 -28.63 -3.87 -4.16
C LYS A 186 -28.52 -2.35 -4.26
N SER A 187 -28.07 -1.67 -3.21
CA SER A 187 -28.06 -0.20 -3.15
C SER A 187 -26.81 0.43 -3.77
N PHE A 188 -25.69 -0.30 -3.82
CA PHE A 188 -24.41 0.21 -4.31
C PHE A 188 -23.86 -0.55 -5.51
N ALA A 189 -23.63 -1.87 -5.37
CA ALA A 189 -22.93 -2.63 -6.41
C ALA A 189 -23.77 -2.75 -7.69
N GLN A 190 -25.07 -3.04 -7.59
CA GLN A 190 -25.96 -3.18 -8.74
C GLN A 190 -26.03 -1.92 -9.60
N PRO A 191 -26.36 -0.72 -9.07
CA PRO A 191 -26.40 0.49 -9.88
C PRO A 191 -25.02 0.87 -10.43
N LEU A 192 -23.94 0.65 -9.67
CA LEU A 192 -22.59 0.91 -10.13
C LEU A 192 -22.19 0.03 -11.33
N VAL A 193 -22.43 -1.28 -11.25
CA VAL A 193 -22.09 -2.22 -12.33
C VAL A 193 -22.88 -1.88 -13.60
N ARG A 194 -24.17 -1.56 -13.49
CA ARG A 194 -25.00 -1.12 -14.63
C ARG A 194 -24.44 0.14 -15.27
N PHE A 195 -24.22 1.18 -14.47
CA PHE A 195 -23.68 2.46 -14.93
C PHE A 195 -22.34 2.28 -15.66
N LEU A 196 -21.39 1.55 -15.05
CA LEU A 196 -20.08 1.33 -15.64
C LEU A 196 -20.13 0.51 -16.95
N ALA A 197 -21.06 -0.45 -17.04
CA ALA A 197 -21.25 -1.22 -18.29
C ALA A 197 -21.79 -0.33 -19.42
N GLU A 198 -22.77 0.53 -19.14
CA GLU A 198 -23.37 1.44 -20.10
C GLU A 198 -22.37 2.51 -20.57
N THR A 199 -21.57 3.07 -19.68
CA THR A 199 -20.60 4.13 -20.02
C THR A 199 -19.46 3.62 -20.88
N LYS A 200 -19.04 2.36 -20.68
CA LYS A 200 -18.06 1.75 -21.58
C LYS A 200 -18.55 1.71 -23.04
N ASP A 201 -19.80 1.37 -23.28
CA ASP A 201 -20.38 1.31 -24.64
C ASP A 201 -20.38 2.68 -25.34
N LYS A 202 -20.42 3.75 -24.55
CA LYS A 202 -20.27 5.14 -25.03
C LYS A 202 -18.81 5.57 -25.17
N GLY A 203 -17.86 4.70 -24.85
CA GLY A 203 -16.44 5.02 -24.84
C GLY A 203 -16.01 5.93 -23.69
N GLU A 204 -16.82 6.05 -22.64
CA GLU A 204 -16.52 6.88 -21.47
C GLU A 204 -15.86 6.06 -20.36
N ASN A 205 -14.86 6.64 -19.69
CA ASN A 205 -14.11 5.97 -18.62
C ASN A 205 -14.40 6.56 -17.24
N TYR A 206 -15.52 6.18 -16.66
CA TYR A 206 -15.90 6.55 -15.29
C TYR A 206 -15.32 5.63 -14.20
N LEU A 207 -14.59 4.58 -14.56
CA LEU A 207 -13.91 3.74 -13.56
C LEU A 207 -12.61 4.39 -13.08
N LEU A 208 -11.75 4.83 -14.01
CA LEU A 208 -10.45 5.47 -13.72
C LEU A 208 -10.36 6.92 -14.25
N TYR A 209 -11.47 7.49 -14.72
CA TYR A 209 -11.65 8.91 -15.06
C TYR A 209 -10.62 9.45 -16.05
N ASP A 210 -10.12 8.60 -16.97
CA ASP A 210 -9.07 8.94 -17.93
C ASP A 210 -7.85 9.64 -17.29
N ALA A 211 -7.51 9.24 -16.08
CA ALA A 211 -6.37 9.78 -15.36
C ALA A 211 -5.07 9.56 -16.14
N PRO A 212 -4.11 10.50 -16.10
CA PRO A 212 -2.83 10.36 -16.78
C PRO A 212 -1.89 9.33 -16.13
N LEU A 213 -2.19 8.90 -14.90
CA LEU A 213 -1.43 7.87 -14.17
C LEU A 213 -2.39 7.09 -13.27
N ALA A 214 -2.20 5.78 -13.20
CA ALA A 214 -2.81 4.94 -12.18
C ALA A 214 -1.77 3.97 -11.61
N MET A 215 -1.86 3.72 -10.31
CA MET A 215 -1.03 2.77 -9.60
C MET A 215 -1.91 1.76 -8.90
N TYR A 216 -1.66 0.46 -9.13
CA TYR A 216 -2.38 -0.61 -8.46
C TYR A 216 -1.46 -1.27 -7.45
N PHE A 217 -1.75 -1.06 -6.19
CA PHE A 217 -1.08 -1.66 -5.05
C PHE A 217 -1.77 -2.96 -4.69
N THR A 218 -1.03 -4.06 -4.68
CA THR A 218 -1.52 -5.38 -4.30
C THR A 218 -0.53 -6.05 -3.35
N ALA A 219 -0.95 -7.10 -2.67
CA ALA A 219 -0.08 -7.83 -1.76
C ALA A 219 -0.20 -9.34 -1.97
N SER A 220 0.82 -10.09 -1.54
CA SER A 220 0.77 -11.53 -1.49
C SER A 220 -0.13 -12.01 -0.35
N PRO A 221 -0.55 -13.30 -0.34
CA PRO A 221 -1.28 -13.88 0.78
C PRO A 221 -0.49 -13.95 2.10
N TYR A 222 0.82 -13.70 2.06
CA TYR A 222 1.71 -13.74 3.23
C TYR A 222 1.88 -12.39 3.92
N SER A 223 1.43 -11.29 3.29
CA SER A 223 1.52 -9.94 3.86
C SER A 223 0.25 -9.55 4.61
N ASP A 224 0.35 -8.52 5.43
CA ASP A 224 -0.82 -7.93 6.06
C ASP A 224 -1.74 -7.33 4.97
N PRO A 225 -3.06 -7.60 5.00
CA PRO A 225 -4.01 -6.99 4.08
C PRO A 225 -4.02 -5.46 4.10
N ALA A 226 -3.52 -4.81 5.15
CA ALA A 226 -3.43 -3.35 5.26
C ALA A 226 -2.24 -2.77 4.48
N ASP A 227 -1.16 -3.54 4.25
CA ASP A 227 0.08 -3.03 3.64
C ASP A 227 -0.16 -2.28 2.31
N PRO A 228 -0.95 -2.78 1.34
CA PRO A 228 -1.22 -2.05 0.10
C PRO A 228 -1.94 -0.72 0.30
N TYR A 229 -2.84 -0.64 1.30
CA TYR A 229 -3.58 0.58 1.59
C TYR A 229 -2.71 1.62 2.28
N ILE A 230 -1.79 1.18 3.15
CA ILE A 230 -0.83 2.06 3.82
C ILE A 230 0.13 2.64 2.77
N ALA A 231 0.73 1.80 1.91
CA ALA A 231 1.59 2.26 0.82
C ALA A 231 0.86 3.23 -0.14
N ALA A 232 -0.38 2.91 -0.52
CA ALA A 232 -1.22 3.78 -1.34
C ALA A 232 -1.51 5.14 -0.67
N THR A 233 -1.68 5.15 0.66
CA THR A 233 -1.88 6.39 1.43
C THR A 233 -0.63 7.26 1.42
N TYR A 234 0.56 6.68 1.58
CA TYR A 234 1.84 7.40 1.46
C TYR A 234 2.01 7.98 0.06
N ALA A 235 1.72 7.20 -0.99
CA ALA A 235 1.72 7.68 -2.38
C ALA A 235 0.81 8.89 -2.59
N MET A 236 -0.40 8.86 -2.01
CA MET A 236 -1.36 9.97 -2.13
C MET A 236 -0.92 11.22 -1.39
N LEU A 237 -0.29 11.09 -0.23
CA LEU A 237 0.25 12.23 0.53
C LEU A 237 1.45 12.85 -0.20
N ALA A 238 2.32 12.03 -0.76
CA ALA A 238 3.42 12.49 -1.61
C ALA A 238 2.88 13.24 -2.84
N ALA A 239 1.91 12.68 -3.54
CA ALA A 239 1.29 13.32 -4.70
C ALA A 239 0.70 14.69 -4.34
N GLU A 240 0.00 14.82 -3.21
CA GLU A 240 -0.53 16.11 -2.72
C GLU A 240 0.59 17.12 -2.45
N SER A 241 1.70 16.69 -1.84
CA SER A 241 2.86 17.57 -1.59
C SER A 241 3.56 18.03 -2.86
N LEU A 242 3.45 17.26 -3.93
CA LEU A 242 3.98 17.55 -5.27
C LEU A 242 2.99 18.34 -6.15
N GLY A 243 1.83 18.74 -5.60
CA GLY A 243 0.80 19.50 -6.32
C GLY A 243 -0.06 18.65 -7.26
N LEU A 244 -0.01 17.32 -7.13
CA LEU A 244 -0.85 16.39 -7.87
C LEU A 244 -2.10 16.04 -7.08
N GLY A 245 -3.21 15.84 -7.77
CA GLY A 245 -4.43 15.27 -7.21
C GLY A 245 -4.43 13.75 -7.30
N SER A 246 -5.13 13.09 -6.38
CA SER A 246 -5.26 11.63 -6.36
C SER A 246 -6.63 11.18 -5.89
N CYS A 247 -7.00 9.93 -6.25
CA CYS A 247 -8.21 9.27 -5.74
C CYS A 247 -8.02 7.77 -5.63
N MET A 248 -8.39 7.17 -4.51
CA MET A 248 -8.51 5.72 -4.36
C MET A 248 -9.76 5.20 -5.09
N ILE A 249 -9.59 4.10 -5.82
CA ILE A 249 -10.65 3.43 -6.60
C ILE A 249 -10.78 1.99 -6.08
N GLY A 250 -11.72 1.77 -5.16
CA GLY A 250 -11.92 0.47 -4.51
C GLY A 250 -12.60 -0.58 -5.39
N SER A 251 -13.32 -0.18 -6.44
CA SER A 251 -14.12 -1.09 -7.27
C SER A 251 -13.30 -2.03 -8.17
N VAL A 252 -12.02 -1.74 -8.41
CA VAL A 252 -11.15 -2.56 -9.27
C VAL A 252 -10.72 -3.85 -8.58
N HIS A 253 -10.30 -3.77 -7.31
CA HIS A 253 -9.69 -4.91 -6.61
C HIS A 253 -10.60 -6.15 -6.51
N PRO A 254 -11.91 -6.07 -6.17
CA PRO A 254 -12.79 -7.24 -6.14
C PRO A 254 -12.82 -8.01 -7.45
N THR A 255 -12.79 -7.30 -8.60
CA THR A 255 -12.73 -7.90 -9.94
C THR A 255 -11.49 -8.75 -10.11
N ILE A 256 -10.35 -8.25 -9.68
CA ILE A 256 -9.06 -8.93 -9.78
C ILE A 256 -8.99 -10.08 -8.77
N GLN A 257 -9.50 -9.89 -7.57
CA GLN A 257 -9.49 -10.90 -6.52
C GLN A 257 -10.29 -12.16 -6.91
N TYR A 258 -11.51 -11.97 -7.40
CA TYR A 258 -12.48 -13.08 -7.53
C TYR A 258 -12.53 -13.75 -8.91
N GLY A 259 -11.74 -13.37 -9.91
CA GLY A 259 -11.85 -14.17 -11.10
C GLY A 259 -11.16 -13.75 -12.38
N ALA A 260 -10.46 -12.65 -12.42
CA ALA A 260 -9.92 -12.10 -13.67
C ALA A 260 -8.56 -12.71 -14.09
N GLY A 261 -8.45 -14.03 -14.22
CA GLY A 261 -7.18 -14.69 -14.55
C GLY A 261 -6.52 -14.21 -15.86
N LYS A 262 -7.31 -13.89 -16.89
CA LYS A 262 -6.79 -13.29 -18.13
C LYS A 262 -6.25 -11.88 -17.90
N LEU A 263 -6.97 -11.08 -17.12
CA LEU A 263 -6.57 -9.72 -16.77
C LEU A 263 -5.29 -9.72 -15.94
N LYS A 264 -5.17 -10.62 -14.95
CA LYS A 264 -3.93 -10.76 -14.17
C LYS A 264 -2.71 -11.06 -15.05
N ARG A 265 -2.84 -11.99 -16.00
CA ARG A 265 -1.75 -12.32 -16.92
C ARG A 265 -1.39 -11.15 -17.83
N LYS A 266 -2.40 -10.45 -18.39
CA LYS A 266 -2.16 -9.32 -19.29
C LYS A 266 -1.42 -8.18 -18.58
N TRP A 267 -1.75 -7.91 -17.32
CA TRP A 267 -1.22 -6.79 -16.55
C TRP A 267 -0.14 -7.21 -15.53
N ASN A 268 0.38 -8.42 -15.68
CA ASN A 268 1.46 -8.97 -14.84
C ASN A 268 1.18 -8.84 -13.33
N ILE A 269 -0.05 -9.16 -12.93
CA ILE A 269 -0.47 -9.16 -11.52
C ILE A 269 -0.21 -10.57 -10.97
N PRO A 270 0.81 -10.76 -10.09
CA PRO A 270 1.37 -12.10 -9.84
C PRO A 270 0.52 -12.98 -8.94
N TYR A 271 -0.34 -12.44 -8.08
CA TYR A 271 -0.96 -13.21 -7.00
C TYR A 271 -2.49 -13.21 -7.03
N LYS A 272 -3.07 -14.22 -6.31
CA LYS A 272 -4.38 -14.04 -5.72
C LYS A 272 -4.22 -13.09 -4.55
N SER A 273 -4.23 -11.79 -4.81
CA SER A 273 -4.05 -10.80 -3.77
C SER A 273 -5.26 -10.81 -2.83
N PRO A 274 -5.07 -10.94 -1.50
CA PRO A 274 -6.16 -10.87 -0.54
C PRO A 274 -6.70 -9.45 -0.41
N SER A 275 -5.88 -8.46 -0.72
CA SER A 275 -6.19 -7.03 -0.65
C SER A 275 -5.50 -6.25 -1.75
N GLY A 276 -6.01 -5.07 -2.05
CA GLY A 276 -5.37 -4.17 -3.00
C GLY A 276 -6.25 -2.97 -3.31
N ILE A 277 -5.64 -1.94 -3.88
CA ILE A 277 -6.28 -0.68 -4.19
C ILE A 277 -5.65 -0.03 -5.41
N VAL A 278 -6.46 0.51 -6.30
CA VAL A 278 -5.98 1.39 -7.37
C VAL A 278 -6.03 2.83 -6.87
N VAL A 279 -4.99 3.59 -7.15
CA VAL A 279 -4.97 5.04 -6.98
C VAL A 279 -4.71 5.69 -8.33
N ILE A 280 -5.54 6.65 -8.68
CA ILE A 280 -5.34 7.48 -9.87
C ILE A 280 -4.71 8.82 -9.48
N PHE A 281 -3.88 9.37 -10.37
CA PHE A 281 -3.13 10.60 -10.14
C PHE A 281 -3.15 11.48 -11.38
N GLY A 282 -3.03 12.80 -11.17
CA GLY A 282 -2.91 13.78 -12.24
C GLY A 282 -2.92 15.21 -11.71
N TYR A 283 -2.61 16.16 -12.56
CA TYR A 283 -2.78 17.56 -12.21
C TYR A 283 -4.26 17.90 -12.10
N PRO A 284 -4.73 18.41 -10.93
CA PRO A 284 -6.15 18.67 -10.72
C PRO A 284 -6.66 19.78 -11.65
N LYS A 285 -7.80 19.55 -12.29
CA LYS A 285 -8.46 20.56 -13.13
C LYS A 285 -9.04 21.69 -12.29
N TYR A 286 -9.50 21.37 -11.07
CA TYR A 286 -10.11 22.31 -10.15
C TYR A 286 -9.35 22.34 -8.84
N ARG A 287 -9.24 23.54 -8.21
CA ARG A 287 -8.70 23.71 -6.87
C ARG A 287 -9.84 23.87 -5.86
N PHE A 288 -9.82 23.05 -4.84
CA PHE A 288 -10.76 23.19 -3.72
C PHE A 288 -10.33 24.32 -2.80
N LYS A 289 -11.27 25.19 -2.45
CA LYS A 289 -11.03 26.35 -1.57
C LYS A 289 -11.22 26.00 -0.08
N SER A 290 -11.87 24.86 0.23
CA SER A 290 -12.21 24.47 1.58
C SER A 290 -11.98 22.99 1.82
N GLY A 291 -11.45 22.64 2.99
CA GLY A 291 -11.43 21.29 3.51
C GLY A 291 -12.80 20.91 4.11
N ILE A 292 -13.02 19.61 4.31
CA ILE A 292 -14.25 19.10 4.97
C ILE A 292 -13.84 18.49 6.30
N LYS A 293 -14.44 18.98 7.38
CA LYS A 293 -14.28 18.40 8.71
C LYS A 293 -14.88 16.99 8.73
N ARG A 294 -14.15 16.05 9.29
CA ARG A 294 -14.58 14.65 9.44
C ARG A 294 -14.43 14.21 10.88
N SER A 295 -15.17 13.18 11.27
CA SER A 295 -15.09 12.54 12.59
C SER A 295 -15.11 11.02 12.41
N PHE A 296 -14.59 10.31 13.40
CA PHE A 296 -14.86 8.88 13.53
C PHE A 296 -16.31 8.66 13.97
N ALA A 297 -16.84 7.48 13.70
CA ALA A 297 -18.16 7.07 14.18
C ALA A 297 -18.22 7.05 15.72
N ASN A 298 -17.13 6.61 16.33
CA ASN A 298 -16.95 6.62 17.79
C ASN A 298 -15.45 6.72 18.14
N VAL A 299 -15.16 7.31 19.32
CA VAL A 299 -13.84 7.30 19.97
C VAL A 299 -14.06 6.96 21.43
N THR A 300 -13.54 5.84 21.87
CA THR A 300 -13.65 5.40 23.28
C THR A 300 -12.31 5.56 23.98
N TYR A 301 -12.32 6.22 25.13
CA TYR A 301 -11.15 6.41 25.98
C TYR A 301 -11.27 5.50 27.21
N PHE A 302 -10.21 4.73 27.48
CA PHE A 302 -10.03 4.03 28.75
C PHE A 302 -8.94 4.78 29.51
N ALA A 303 -9.31 5.44 30.61
CA ALA A 303 -8.37 6.06 31.53
C ALA A 303 -8.31 5.23 32.83
N ASN A 304 -7.13 5.15 33.46
CA ASN A 304 -6.95 4.54 34.77
C ASN A 304 -7.47 5.46 35.86
#